data_e7111331b2777e91ae8d1996e33ac0dc
#
_entry.id   e7111331b2777e91ae8d1996e33ac0dc
#
_cell.length_a   1.000
_cell.length_b   1.000
_cell.length_c   1.000
_cell.angle_alpha   90.00
_cell.angle_beta   90.00
_cell.angle_gamma   90.00
#
_symmetry.space_group_name_H-M   'P 1'
#
loop_
_entity.id
_entity.type
_entity.pdbx_description
1 polymer ?
#
loop_
_entity_poly.entity_id
_entity_poly.type
_entity_poly.pdbx_seq_one_letter_code
_entity_poly.pdbx_strand_id
1 'polypeptide(L)'
;MKVIIKQPGKEPEVAEIENTLPALQQVVGGYIETVTLAADCCIICNEEGRLEGLPYNLTFCGVSFVGPILVVGVDGDEFTGLDEQQIDWLLQQLKGGKYGANRKEDVSPVGHAKWIDTYKNFETAECSSCHSQFEVTFGGESNGALWDGFKSFYKYCPNCGAKMDLEEEAQ
;
A
#
# COMPACT_ATOMS: atom_id res chain seq x y z
N MET A 1 24.50 -0.52 -8.74
CA MET A 1 24.19 -0.49 -7.30
C MET A 1 23.43 -1.75 -6.90
N LYS A 2 23.70 -2.27 -5.67
CA LYS A 2 22.97 -3.42 -5.11
C LYS A 2 21.58 -2.99 -4.64
N VAL A 3 20.54 -3.70 -5.03
CA VAL A 3 19.14 -3.42 -4.72
C VAL A 3 18.41 -4.71 -4.37
N ILE A 4 17.21 -4.61 -3.79
CA ILE A 4 16.31 -5.74 -3.69
C ILE A 4 15.15 -5.52 -4.66
N ILE A 5 14.90 -6.51 -5.52
CA ILE A 5 13.75 -6.54 -6.43
C ILE A 5 12.71 -7.50 -5.86
N LYS A 6 11.47 -7.06 -5.79
CA LYS A 6 10.34 -7.91 -5.42
C LYS A 6 9.28 -7.86 -6.50
N GLN A 7 9.10 -8.99 -7.16
CA GLN A 7 8.07 -9.20 -8.16
C GLN A 7 6.78 -9.69 -7.50
N PRO A 8 5.59 -9.37 -8.02
CA PRO A 8 4.35 -9.99 -7.56
C PRO A 8 4.43 -11.52 -7.58
N GLY A 9 4.05 -12.14 -6.47
CA GLY A 9 4.03 -13.60 -6.35
C GLY A 9 5.38 -14.32 -6.28
N LYS A 10 6.52 -13.59 -6.33
CA LYS A 10 7.87 -14.17 -6.21
C LYS A 10 8.53 -13.76 -4.90
N GLU A 11 9.54 -14.52 -4.48
CA GLU A 11 10.39 -14.11 -3.35
C GLU A 11 11.24 -12.89 -3.72
N PRO A 12 11.60 -12.03 -2.75
CA PRO A 12 12.52 -10.93 -2.99
C PRO A 12 13.91 -11.45 -3.33
N GLU A 13 14.55 -10.81 -4.29
CA GLU A 13 15.90 -11.17 -4.75
C GLU A 13 16.84 -9.96 -4.73
N VAL A 14 18.12 -10.21 -4.41
CA VAL A 14 19.16 -9.19 -4.51
C VAL A 14 19.61 -9.13 -5.96
N ALA A 15 19.67 -7.93 -6.52
CA ALA A 15 20.13 -7.68 -7.87
C ALA A 15 21.15 -6.53 -7.90
N GLU A 16 21.93 -6.46 -8.96
CA GLU A 16 22.78 -5.35 -9.25
C GLU A 16 22.28 -4.63 -10.51
N ILE A 17 21.98 -3.35 -10.39
CA ILE A 17 21.50 -2.53 -11.50
C ILE A 17 22.31 -1.25 -11.64
N GLU A 18 22.23 -0.62 -12.80
CA GLU A 18 22.78 0.72 -12.99
C GLU A 18 21.98 1.75 -12.18
N ASN A 19 22.68 2.73 -11.60
CA ASN A 19 22.03 3.84 -10.89
C ASN A 19 21.63 4.93 -11.88
N THR A 20 20.65 4.63 -12.72
CA THR A 20 20.12 5.55 -13.72
C THR A 20 18.61 5.48 -13.76
N LEU A 21 17.96 6.62 -14.03
CA LEU A 21 16.50 6.67 -14.12
C LEU A 21 15.92 5.64 -15.11
N PRO A 22 16.49 5.44 -16.32
CA PRO A 22 16.00 4.41 -17.24
C PRO A 22 16.06 2.98 -16.68
N ALA A 23 17.13 2.65 -15.93
CA ALA A 23 17.25 1.32 -15.33
C ALA A 23 16.18 1.09 -14.22
N LEU A 24 15.93 2.10 -13.39
CA LEU A 24 14.87 2.06 -12.37
C LEU A 24 13.48 1.91 -13.03
N GLN A 25 13.18 2.72 -14.02
CA GLN A 25 11.93 2.68 -14.78
C GLN A 25 11.71 1.34 -15.48
N GLN A 26 12.77 0.75 -16.02
CA GLN A 26 12.69 -0.57 -16.68
C GLN A 26 12.27 -1.66 -15.69
N VAL A 27 12.75 -1.62 -14.45
CA VAL A 27 12.40 -2.63 -13.44
C VAL A 27 10.95 -2.50 -12.99
N VAL A 28 10.45 -1.28 -12.74
CA VAL A 28 9.08 -1.07 -12.28
C VAL A 28 8.05 -1.03 -13.40
N GLY A 29 8.53 -0.88 -14.65
CA GLY A 29 7.68 -0.90 -15.85
C GLY A 29 6.96 0.42 -16.15
N GLY A 30 7.46 1.57 -15.65
CA GLY A 30 6.83 2.88 -15.88
C GLY A 30 7.53 4.01 -15.14
N TYR A 31 6.83 5.12 -14.96
CA TYR A 31 7.32 6.23 -14.14
C TYR A 31 7.48 5.79 -12.69
N ILE A 32 8.49 6.34 -12.01
CA ILE A 32 8.82 5.93 -10.64
C ILE A 32 8.14 6.83 -9.60
N GLU A 33 7.60 6.22 -8.57
CA GLU A 33 7.20 6.84 -7.32
C GLU A 33 8.06 6.26 -6.19
N THR A 34 8.40 7.09 -5.19
CA THR A 34 9.20 6.68 -4.04
C THR A 34 8.38 6.68 -2.76
N VAL A 35 8.55 5.65 -1.94
CA VAL A 35 7.98 5.56 -0.60
C VAL A 35 9.11 5.37 0.39
N THR A 36 9.33 6.36 1.25
CA THR A 36 10.38 6.32 2.28
C THR A 36 10.08 5.22 3.29
N LEU A 37 11.06 4.36 3.57
CA LEU A 37 11.00 3.33 4.60
C LEU A 37 11.72 3.75 5.88
N ALA A 38 12.92 4.30 5.71
CA ALA A 38 13.78 4.82 6.76
C ALA A 38 14.59 6.02 6.22
N ALA A 39 15.41 6.63 7.07
CA ALA A 39 16.22 7.78 6.66
C ALA A 39 17.22 7.46 5.51
N ASP A 40 17.58 6.18 5.40
CA ASP A 40 18.64 5.66 4.53
C ASP A 40 18.16 4.66 3.48
N CYS A 41 16.84 4.42 3.37
CA CYS A 41 16.28 3.54 2.34
C CYS A 41 14.85 3.87 1.95
N CYS A 42 14.49 3.57 0.69
CA CYS A 42 13.14 3.74 0.18
C CYS A 42 12.74 2.58 -0.76
N ILE A 43 11.43 2.46 -0.98
CA ILE A 43 10.85 1.64 -2.05
C ILE A 43 10.59 2.53 -3.26
N ILE A 44 10.96 2.03 -4.44
CA ILE A 44 10.59 2.59 -5.74
C ILE A 44 9.56 1.67 -6.37
N CYS A 45 8.44 2.22 -6.82
CA CYS A 45 7.35 1.51 -7.49
C CYS A 45 6.88 2.27 -8.73
N ASN A 46 5.99 1.66 -9.51
CA ASN A 46 5.36 2.31 -10.65
C ASN A 46 4.29 3.30 -10.13
N GLU A 47 4.42 4.59 -10.49
CA GLU A 47 3.52 5.67 -10.12
C GLU A 47 2.07 5.41 -10.59
N GLU A 48 1.91 4.88 -11.80
CA GLU A 48 0.62 4.60 -12.41
C GLU A 48 0.16 3.14 -12.23
N GLY A 49 0.91 2.34 -11.46
CA GLY A 49 0.69 0.90 -11.36
C GLY A 49 -0.73 0.49 -10.95
N ARG A 50 -1.38 1.30 -10.10
CA ARG A 50 -2.78 1.07 -9.71
C ARG A 50 -3.76 1.40 -10.83
N LEU A 51 -3.49 2.45 -11.60
CA LEU A 51 -4.29 2.86 -12.75
C LEU A 51 -4.17 1.85 -13.90
N GLU A 52 -2.97 1.30 -14.08
CA GLU A 52 -2.68 0.26 -15.07
C GLU A 52 -3.20 -1.12 -14.66
N GLY A 53 -3.69 -1.26 -13.42
CA GLY A 53 -4.20 -2.54 -12.90
C GLY A 53 -3.11 -3.58 -12.70
N LEU A 54 -1.89 -3.16 -12.36
CA LEU A 54 -0.81 -4.10 -12.08
C LEU A 54 -1.16 -5.03 -10.90
N PRO A 55 -0.70 -6.29 -10.93
CA PRO A 55 -1.02 -7.26 -9.90
C PRO A 55 -0.48 -6.82 -8.53
N TYR A 56 -1.24 -7.14 -7.46
CA TYR A 56 -0.82 -6.91 -6.08
C TYR A 56 0.53 -7.58 -5.81
N ASN A 57 1.41 -6.87 -5.11
CA ASN A 57 2.72 -7.37 -4.73
C ASN A 57 2.78 -7.70 -3.23
N LEU A 58 2.74 -6.68 -2.39
CA LEU A 58 2.76 -6.83 -0.93
C LEU A 58 2.21 -5.56 -0.25
N THR A 59 1.90 -5.67 1.04
CA THR A 59 1.70 -4.52 1.92
C THR A 59 2.88 -4.42 2.87
N PHE A 60 3.54 -3.26 2.89
CA PHE A 60 4.69 -3.00 3.74
C PHE A 60 4.54 -1.64 4.42
N CYS A 61 4.75 -1.57 5.74
CA CYS A 61 4.55 -0.34 6.54
C CYS A 61 3.18 0.33 6.31
N GLY A 62 2.11 -0.47 6.14
CA GLY A 62 0.76 0.05 5.91
C GLY A 62 0.48 0.53 4.47
N VAL A 63 1.48 0.50 3.59
CA VAL A 63 1.34 0.86 2.16
C VAL A 63 1.22 -0.42 1.33
N SER A 64 0.18 -0.50 0.49
CA SER A 64 -0.01 -1.60 -0.46
C SER A 64 0.62 -1.26 -1.80
N PHE A 65 1.50 -2.13 -2.27
CA PHE A 65 2.21 -2.02 -3.53
C PHE A 65 1.63 -2.96 -4.59
N VAL A 66 1.64 -2.51 -5.83
CA VAL A 66 1.27 -3.27 -7.02
C VAL A 66 2.42 -3.28 -8.02
N GLY A 67 2.49 -4.28 -8.89
CA GLY A 67 3.59 -4.44 -9.83
C GLY A 67 4.94 -4.72 -9.17
N PRO A 68 6.03 -4.74 -9.94
CA PRO A 68 7.38 -4.87 -9.40
C PRO A 68 7.77 -3.67 -8.54
N ILE A 69 8.52 -3.93 -7.47
CA ILE A 69 9.11 -2.88 -6.63
C ILE A 69 10.60 -3.10 -6.48
N LEU A 70 11.30 -2.01 -6.23
CA LEU A 70 12.73 -1.94 -5.88
C LEU A 70 12.89 -1.40 -4.47
N VAL A 71 13.79 -1.97 -3.69
CA VAL A 71 14.28 -1.33 -2.46
C VAL A 71 15.72 -0.87 -2.70
N VAL A 72 15.98 0.40 -2.46
CA VAL A 72 17.28 1.06 -2.69
C VAL A 72 17.71 1.80 -1.43
N GLY A 73 19.02 2.01 -1.31
CA GLY A 73 19.58 2.93 -0.32
C GLY A 73 19.34 4.39 -0.73
N VAL A 74 19.40 5.29 0.25
CA VAL A 74 19.29 6.76 0.06
C VAL A 74 20.42 7.43 0.86
N ASP A 75 21.12 8.36 0.21
CA ASP A 75 22.10 9.24 0.86
C ASP A 75 21.82 10.68 0.41
N GLY A 76 21.24 11.48 1.32
CA GLY A 76 20.71 12.79 0.99
C GLY A 76 19.60 12.67 -0.06
N ASP A 77 19.81 13.27 -1.22
CA ASP A 77 18.85 13.27 -2.33
C ASP A 77 19.18 12.22 -3.43
N GLU A 78 20.17 11.37 -3.20
CA GLU A 78 20.64 10.40 -4.20
C GLU A 78 20.29 8.97 -3.83
N PHE A 79 19.90 8.16 -4.82
CA PHE A 79 19.76 6.73 -4.64
C PHE A 79 21.16 6.07 -4.60
N THR A 80 21.32 5.12 -3.68
CA THR A 80 22.54 4.37 -3.49
C THR A 80 22.29 2.86 -3.46
N GLY A 81 23.37 2.08 -3.44
CA GLY A 81 23.27 0.65 -3.18
C GLY A 81 22.97 0.38 -1.72
N LEU A 82 22.24 -0.70 -1.45
CA LEU A 82 22.05 -1.23 -0.11
C LEU A 82 23.35 -1.90 0.37
N ASP A 83 23.66 -1.73 1.65
CA ASP A 83 24.72 -2.49 2.30
C ASP A 83 24.26 -3.91 2.70
N GLU A 84 25.18 -4.75 3.17
CA GLU A 84 24.86 -6.14 3.52
C GLU A 84 23.92 -6.25 4.71
N GLN A 85 24.01 -5.36 5.70
CA GLN A 85 23.14 -5.37 6.88
C GLN A 85 21.71 -4.93 6.51
N GLN A 86 21.58 -3.91 5.67
CA GLN A 86 20.29 -3.48 5.12
C GLN A 86 19.65 -4.60 4.30
N ILE A 87 20.42 -5.26 3.43
CA ILE A 87 19.94 -6.37 2.61
C ILE A 87 19.40 -7.52 3.48
N ASP A 88 20.19 -7.98 4.46
CA ASP A 88 19.78 -9.09 5.33
C ASP A 88 18.51 -8.76 6.11
N TRP A 89 18.42 -7.57 6.67
CA TRP A 89 17.24 -7.12 7.40
C TRP A 89 16.03 -7.00 6.48
N LEU A 90 16.15 -6.32 5.33
CA LEU A 90 15.07 -6.12 4.38
C LEU A 90 14.56 -7.44 3.80
N LEU A 91 15.44 -8.38 3.45
CA LEU A 91 15.04 -9.70 2.98
C LEU A 91 14.22 -10.46 4.04
N GLN A 92 14.59 -10.36 5.32
CA GLN A 92 13.81 -10.97 6.40
C GLN A 92 12.43 -10.30 6.53
N GLN A 93 12.35 -8.97 6.42
CA GLN A 93 11.08 -8.25 6.48
C GLN A 93 10.18 -8.56 5.28
N LEU A 94 10.75 -8.61 4.09
CA LEU A 94 10.02 -8.87 2.84
C LEU A 94 9.61 -10.35 2.69
N LYS A 95 10.36 -11.29 3.29
CA LYS A 95 10.04 -12.74 3.31
C LYS A 95 9.15 -13.14 4.49
N GLY A 96 9.33 -12.50 5.61
CA GLY A 96 8.92 -13.02 6.94
C GLY A 96 7.69 -12.42 7.55
N GLY A 97 6.85 -11.71 6.84
CA GLY A 97 5.44 -11.53 7.19
C GLY A 97 5.06 -11.07 8.60
N LYS A 98 5.88 -10.27 9.32
CA LYS A 98 5.35 -9.50 10.46
C LYS A 98 4.76 -8.16 10.04
N TYR A 99 5.13 -7.71 8.85
CA TYR A 99 4.61 -6.48 8.21
C TYR A 99 4.12 -6.70 6.78
N GLY A 100 4.23 -7.91 6.24
CA GLY A 100 3.68 -8.32 4.97
C GLY A 100 3.17 -9.74 5.10
N ALA A 101 1.89 -9.92 5.32
CA ALA A 101 1.29 -11.23 5.20
C ALA A 101 1.48 -11.70 3.75
N ASN A 102 2.50 -12.55 3.51
CA ASN A 102 2.52 -13.46 2.38
C ASN A 102 1.34 -14.41 2.55
N ARG A 103 0.13 -13.92 2.35
CA ARG A 103 -0.99 -14.81 2.10
C ARG A 103 -0.88 -15.25 0.64
N LYS A 104 -0.22 -16.39 0.46
CA LYS A 104 -0.24 -17.16 -0.78
C LYS A 104 -1.64 -17.67 -1.14
N GLU A 105 -2.64 -17.32 -0.34
CA GLU A 105 -4.02 -17.77 -0.48
C GLU A 105 -4.95 -16.63 -0.09
N ASP A 106 -4.99 -15.60 -0.89
CA ASP A 106 -6.18 -14.78 -1.02
C ASP A 106 -6.01 -13.87 -2.24
N VAL A 107 -6.12 -14.45 -3.45
CA VAL A 107 -6.94 -13.83 -4.46
C VAL A 107 -8.37 -14.16 -4.03
N SER A 108 -8.67 -13.89 -2.76
CA SER A 108 -10.05 -13.76 -2.32
C SER A 108 -10.63 -12.61 -3.12
N PRO A 109 -11.85 -12.77 -3.66
CA PRO A 109 -12.56 -11.64 -4.22
C PRO A 109 -12.46 -10.51 -3.19
N VAL A 110 -12.17 -9.29 -3.64
CA VAL A 110 -12.03 -8.10 -2.81
C VAL A 110 -13.02 -8.21 -1.67
N GLY A 111 -12.52 -8.39 -0.43
CA GLY A 111 -13.40 -8.60 0.71
C GLY A 111 -14.39 -7.45 0.77
N HIS A 112 -15.68 -7.76 0.86
CA HIS A 112 -16.73 -6.77 0.99
C HIS A 112 -16.92 -6.41 2.46
N ALA A 113 -17.09 -5.14 2.76
CA ALA A 113 -17.32 -4.62 4.10
C ALA A 113 -18.32 -3.46 4.06
N LYS A 114 -18.72 -2.98 5.23
CA LYS A 114 -19.59 -1.81 5.37
C LYS A 114 -18.97 -0.83 6.33
N TRP A 115 -19.27 0.45 6.15
CA TRP A 115 -19.00 1.46 7.14
C TRP A 115 -20.08 1.42 8.23
N ILE A 116 -19.68 1.30 9.48
CA ILE A 116 -20.58 1.28 10.65
C ILE A 116 -20.41 2.60 11.39
N ASP A 117 -21.51 3.30 11.65
CA ASP A 117 -21.53 4.42 12.58
C ASP A 117 -21.60 3.86 14.02
N THR A 118 -20.44 3.71 14.65
CA THR A 118 -20.28 3.02 15.94
C THR A 118 -21.04 3.71 17.06
N TYR A 119 -21.12 5.03 17.03
CA TYR A 119 -21.71 5.82 18.11
C TYR A 119 -23.05 6.47 17.74
N LYS A 120 -23.54 6.21 16.52
CA LYS A 120 -24.77 6.83 15.98
C LYS A 120 -24.74 8.37 15.98
N ASN A 121 -23.56 8.95 15.88
CA ASN A 121 -23.35 10.39 15.86
C ASN A 121 -22.73 10.88 14.55
N PHE A 122 -22.40 9.94 13.62
CA PHE A 122 -21.77 10.21 12.33
C PHE A 122 -20.38 10.86 12.41
N GLU A 123 -19.68 10.73 13.56
CA GLU A 123 -18.35 11.28 13.77
C GLU A 123 -17.25 10.24 13.63
N THR A 124 -17.60 8.96 13.82
CA THR A 124 -16.64 7.85 13.75
C THR A 124 -17.18 6.73 12.88
N ALA A 125 -16.44 6.39 11.82
CA ALA A 125 -16.70 5.27 10.95
C ALA A 125 -15.85 4.06 11.34
N GLU A 126 -16.44 2.88 11.47
CA GLU A 126 -15.74 1.62 11.69
C GLU A 126 -15.90 0.70 10.48
N CYS A 127 -14.83 0.08 10.04
CA CYS A 127 -14.86 -0.95 9.01
C CYS A 127 -15.39 -2.27 9.59
N SER A 128 -16.47 -2.83 9.04
CA SER A 128 -17.08 -4.08 9.52
C SER A 128 -16.17 -5.33 9.35
N SER A 129 -15.12 -5.23 8.54
CA SER A 129 -14.18 -6.33 8.28
C SER A 129 -13.00 -6.35 9.23
N CYS A 130 -12.36 -5.21 9.47
CA CYS A 130 -11.14 -5.12 10.28
C CYS A 130 -11.29 -4.34 11.58
N HIS A 131 -12.46 -3.78 11.85
CA HIS A 131 -12.80 -2.98 13.03
C HIS A 131 -11.94 -1.73 13.25
N SER A 132 -11.19 -1.30 12.23
CA SER A 132 -10.47 -0.02 12.28
C SER A 132 -11.43 1.15 12.24
N GLN A 133 -11.17 2.12 13.12
CA GLN A 133 -11.99 3.33 13.28
C GLN A 133 -11.32 4.52 12.61
N PHE A 134 -12.13 5.39 12.01
CA PHE A 134 -11.72 6.58 11.28
C PHE A 134 -12.58 7.75 11.70
N GLU A 135 -12.00 8.90 11.92
CA GLU A 135 -12.74 10.13 12.17
C GLU A 135 -13.37 10.65 10.88
N VAL A 136 -14.66 10.98 10.94
CA VAL A 136 -15.40 11.57 9.82
C VAL A 136 -15.26 13.08 9.90
N THR A 137 -14.10 13.59 9.51
CA THR A 137 -13.78 15.01 9.53
C THR A 137 -13.78 15.62 8.13
N PHE A 138 -14.94 16.10 7.68
CA PHE A 138 -15.01 17.01 6.54
C PHE A 138 -15.74 18.28 6.98
N GLY A 139 -15.07 19.43 6.79
CA GLY A 139 -15.54 20.70 7.27
C GLY A 139 -16.93 21.10 6.72
N GLY A 140 -17.85 21.31 7.60
CA GLY A 140 -19.09 22.07 7.40
C GLY A 140 -20.40 21.27 7.46
N GLU A 141 -21.24 21.70 8.34
CA GLU A 141 -22.70 21.72 8.36
C GLU A 141 -23.48 20.42 8.09
N SER A 142 -23.77 19.72 9.13
CA SER A 142 -24.64 18.57 9.37
C SER A 142 -24.00 17.19 9.25
N ASN A 143 -24.10 16.44 10.33
CA ASN A 143 -23.46 15.12 10.52
C ASN A 143 -23.84 14.09 9.44
N GLY A 144 -25.05 14.12 8.90
CA GLY A 144 -25.48 13.19 7.85
C GLY A 144 -24.83 13.43 6.49
N ALA A 145 -24.68 14.69 6.08
CA ALA A 145 -24.02 15.02 4.81
C ALA A 145 -22.51 14.69 4.84
N LEU A 146 -21.88 14.83 6.02
CA LEU A 146 -20.49 14.42 6.24
C LEU A 146 -20.31 12.91 6.11
N TRP A 147 -21.25 12.13 6.64
CA TRP A 147 -21.24 10.69 6.57
C TRP A 147 -21.37 10.17 5.14
N ASP A 148 -22.28 10.74 4.36
CA ASP A 148 -22.45 10.40 2.96
C ASP A 148 -21.23 10.81 2.11
N GLY A 149 -20.65 11.96 2.40
CA GLY A 149 -19.39 12.39 1.81
C GLY A 149 -18.24 11.44 2.13
N PHE A 150 -18.11 11.00 3.38
CA PHE A 150 -17.11 10.03 3.81
C PHE A 150 -17.28 8.70 3.07
N LYS A 151 -18.48 8.12 3.04
CA LYS A 151 -18.78 6.88 2.32
C LYS A 151 -18.50 6.99 0.82
N SER A 152 -18.80 8.13 0.23
CA SER A 152 -18.58 8.40 -1.18
C SER A 152 -17.09 8.52 -1.53
N PHE A 153 -16.27 9.06 -0.62
CA PHE A 153 -14.83 9.24 -0.77
C PHE A 153 -14.09 7.93 -0.52
N TYR A 154 -14.37 7.25 0.60
CA TYR A 154 -13.71 6.00 0.98
C TYR A 154 -14.47 4.77 0.44
N LYS A 155 -14.29 4.49 -0.85
CA LYS A 155 -14.84 3.28 -1.51
C LYS A 155 -14.16 1.98 -1.05
N TYR A 156 -13.02 2.09 -0.39
CA TYR A 156 -12.24 0.99 0.16
C TYR A 156 -11.78 1.34 1.56
N CYS A 157 -11.71 0.36 2.46
CA CYS A 157 -11.13 0.57 3.77
C CYS A 157 -9.63 0.86 3.66
N PRO A 158 -9.12 2.00 4.18
CA PRO A 158 -7.69 2.33 4.08
C PRO A 158 -6.80 1.35 4.83
N ASN A 159 -7.32 0.64 5.83
CA ASN A 159 -6.55 -0.30 6.63
C ASN A 159 -6.49 -1.72 6.05
N CYS A 160 -7.64 -2.31 5.64
CA CYS A 160 -7.67 -3.70 5.17
C CYS A 160 -7.93 -3.85 3.67
N GLY A 161 -8.20 -2.77 2.94
CA GLY A 161 -8.46 -2.79 1.50
C GLY A 161 -9.84 -3.37 1.10
N ALA A 162 -10.69 -3.74 2.06
CA ALA A 162 -12.02 -4.24 1.76
C ALA A 162 -12.83 -3.19 0.99
N LYS A 163 -13.52 -3.61 -0.08
CA LYS A 163 -14.44 -2.75 -0.81
C LYS A 163 -15.66 -2.45 0.05
N MET A 164 -16.01 -1.19 0.20
CA MET A 164 -17.13 -0.77 1.03
C MET A 164 -18.40 -0.78 0.21
N ASP A 165 -19.34 -1.65 0.62
CA ASP A 165 -20.66 -1.69 0.01
C ASP A 165 -21.48 -0.50 0.48
N LEU A 166 -22.05 0.22 -0.46
CA LEU A 166 -23.10 1.21 -0.16
C LEU A 166 -24.33 0.44 0.30
N GLU A 167 -24.96 0.87 1.39
CA GLU A 167 -26.25 0.30 1.78
C GLU A 167 -27.23 0.50 0.61
N GLU A 168 -27.80 -0.60 0.10
CA GLU A 168 -28.99 -0.51 -0.76
C GLU A 168 -30.08 0.15 0.09
N GLU A 169 -30.60 1.28 -0.36
CA GLU A 169 -31.75 1.90 0.25
C GLU A 169 -32.86 0.83 0.27
N ALA A 170 -33.26 0.43 1.48
CA ALA A 170 -34.37 -0.48 1.65
C ALA A 170 -35.63 0.24 1.11
N GLN A 171 -36.16 -0.26 -0.01
CA GLN A 171 -37.45 0.13 -0.58
C GLN A 171 -38.57 -0.36 0.32
#